data_925294e71c49501db928b066e7c286db
#
_entry.id   925294e71c49501db928b066e7c286db
#
_cell.length_a   1.000
_cell.length_b   1.000
_cell.length_c   1.000
_cell.angle_alpha   90.00
_cell.angle_beta   90.00
_cell.angle_gamma   90.00
#
_symmetry.space_group_name_H-M   'P 1'
#
loop_
_entity.id
_entity.type
_entity.pdbx_description
1 polymer ?
#
loop_
_entity_poly.entity_id
_entity_poly.type
_entity_poly.pdbx_seq_one_letter_code
_entity_poly.pdbx_strand_id
1 'polypeptide(L)'
;MKRFFQCLLATFGLTTACGQQNFETTDVQGFSLLTDNPNVVILDVRTASEYAEGHIEGAIHLDQGQSDFVEQAKAQLPSDKTIAVYCKRGRRSASAAERLAAVGYTCVSLNGGINAWKEAHMPLTTSTYRVDVFQTKSGKPLKIQALMHASIRMQFDGKEIEIDPVTKLGNRTIDYTSMPKADYIFVTHEHADHYDSNAIALLSAPHTRLVTNKRCADMLSAGTVMNNGDKQQIGDLEVEAIPAYNTTEGHLQFHPKGRDNGYLLTIDGLRVYVAGDTEDIPEMAELKDIDIAFLPCNQPYTMKPEQLIKAAKTIRPRVLFPYHSGQTDLSDIPAQLTPEGIDVRLRPDFQ
;
A
#
# COMPACT_ATOMS: atom_id res chain seq x y z
N MET A 1 -12.47 -24.02 2.50
CA MET A 1 -11.84 -23.09 1.57
C MET A 1 -10.48 -23.55 1.01
N LYS A 2 -10.13 -24.85 1.08
CA LYS A 2 -8.87 -25.40 0.52
C LYS A 2 -9.02 -26.10 -0.85
N ARG A 3 -10.20 -26.02 -1.49
CA ARG A 3 -10.47 -26.80 -2.73
C ARG A 3 -10.57 -25.97 -4.03
N PHE A 4 -10.47 -24.64 -3.97
CA PHE A 4 -10.57 -23.80 -5.19
C PHE A 4 -9.22 -23.53 -5.87
N PHE A 5 -8.10 -23.75 -5.17
CA PHE A 5 -6.75 -23.54 -5.74
C PHE A 5 -6.21 -24.71 -6.58
N GLN A 6 -6.85 -25.90 -6.47
CA GLN A 6 -6.40 -27.10 -7.21
C GLN A 6 -6.94 -27.20 -8.65
N CYS A 7 -7.91 -26.38 -9.04
CA CYS A 7 -8.53 -26.49 -10.36
C CYS A 7 -7.94 -25.58 -11.48
N LEU A 8 -7.07 -24.62 -11.15
CA LEU A 8 -6.45 -23.74 -12.17
C LEU A 8 -5.06 -24.21 -12.64
N LEU A 9 -4.47 -25.20 -11.99
CA LEU A 9 -3.13 -25.73 -12.31
C LEU A 9 -3.12 -26.95 -13.25
N ALA A 10 -4.29 -27.41 -13.70
CA ALA A 10 -4.42 -28.71 -14.40
C ALA A 10 -4.38 -28.65 -15.94
N THR A 11 -4.09 -27.52 -16.59
CA THR A 11 -4.18 -27.42 -18.07
C THR A 11 -2.93 -26.91 -18.80
N PHE A 12 -1.74 -26.87 -18.17
CA PHE A 12 -0.53 -26.53 -18.92
C PHE A 12 0.42 -27.73 -19.02
N GLY A 13 0.68 -28.09 -20.28
CA GLY A 13 1.36 -29.29 -20.70
C GLY A 13 2.73 -29.53 -20.05
N LEU A 14 2.88 -30.72 -19.49
CA LEU A 14 4.12 -31.32 -19.07
C LEU A 14 5.04 -31.55 -20.27
N THR A 15 6.10 -30.77 -20.40
CA THR A 15 7.31 -31.20 -21.12
C THR A 15 8.32 -31.70 -20.10
N THR A 16 8.45 -33.02 -20.00
CA THR A 16 9.45 -33.70 -19.19
C THR A 16 10.83 -33.52 -19.80
N ALA A 17 11.69 -32.77 -19.09
CA ALA A 17 13.14 -32.83 -19.25
C ALA A 17 13.80 -32.92 -17.87
N CYS A 18 14.46 -34.00 -17.65
CA CYS A 18 15.34 -34.46 -16.58
C CYS A 18 15.87 -33.42 -15.59
N GLY A 19 15.41 -33.51 -14.34
CA GLY A 19 15.81 -32.72 -13.18
C GLY A 19 14.54 -32.23 -12.46
N GLN A 20 14.26 -32.78 -11.28
CA GLN A 20 13.09 -32.37 -10.49
C GLN A 20 13.32 -30.95 -10.02
N GLN A 21 12.74 -29.96 -10.75
CA GLN A 21 12.77 -28.55 -10.34
C GLN A 21 11.82 -28.38 -9.15
N ASN A 22 12.32 -27.84 -8.05
CA ASN A 22 11.55 -27.58 -6.84
C ASN A 22 10.76 -26.25 -6.92
N PHE A 23 10.59 -25.68 -8.11
CA PHE A 23 9.84 -24.45 -8.37
C PHE A 23 9.10 -24.52 -9.71
N GLU A 24 8.09 -23.69 -9.89
CA GLU A 24 7.30 -23.60 -11.12
C GLU A 24 7.83 -22.50 -12.05
N THR A 25 7.52 -22.61 -13.35
CA THR A 25 7.77 -21.55 -14.34
C THR A 25 6.47 -21.18 -15.03
N THR A 26 6.30 -19.89 -15.36
CA THR A 26 5.14 -19.40 -16.09
C THR A 26 5.55 -18.41 -17.18
N ASP A 27 4.69 -18.20 -18.15
CA ASP A 27 4.85 -17.17 -19.18
C ASP A 27 4.41 -15.78 -18.65
N VAL A 28 4.45 -14.76 -19.52
CA VAL A 28 4.09 -13.38 -19.16
C VAL A 28 2.63 -13.28 -18.72
N GLN A 29 1.72 -13.99 -19.38
CA GLN A 29 0.28 -13.94 -19.03
C GLN A 29 0.03 -14.53 -17.66
N GLY A 30 0.57 -15.71 -17.37
CA GLY A 30 0.49 -16.32 -16.05
C GLY A 30 1.17 -15.47 -14.97
N PHE A 31 2.32 -14.87 -15.27
CA PHE A 31 3.04 -14.01 -14.32
C PHE A 31 2.27 -12.71 -14.02
N SER A 32 1.61 -12.11 -15.03
CA SER A 32 0.80 -10.90 -14.81
C SER A 32 -0.38 -11.13 -13.86
N LEU A 33 -0.97 -12.31 -13.86
CA LEU A 33 -2.02 -12.66 -12.90
C LEU A 33 -1.46 -12.76 -11.46
N LEU A 34 -0.18 -13.06 -11.31
CA LEU A 34 0.47 -13.10 -10.01
C LEU A 34 0.74 -11.70 -9.44
N THR A 35 0.94 -10.67 -10.29
CA THR A 35 1.19 -9.30 -9.81
C THR A 35 0.01 -8.69 -9.07
N ASP A 36 -1.20 -9.18 -9.30
CA ASP A 36 -2.42 -8.69 -8.68
C ASP A 36 -2.94 -9.61 -7.55
N ASN A 37 -2.13 -10.59 -7.15
CA ASN A 37 -2.50 -11.54 -6.11
C ASN A 37 -1.90 -11.16 -4.75
N PRO A 38 -2.70 -10.90 -3.71
CA PRO A 38 -2.22 -10.51 -2.39
C PRO A 38 -1.39 -11.58 -1.67
N ASN A 39 -1.50 -12.85 -2.10
CA ASN A 39 -0.72 -13.97 -1.56
C ASN A 39 0.59 -14.21 -2.33
N VAL A 40 0.98 -13.28 -3.21
CA VAL A 40 2.21 -13.35 -4.00
C VAL A 40 3.07 -12.13 -3.70
N VAL A 41 4.38 -12.34 -3.65
CA VAL A 41 5.39 -11.29 -3.62
C VAL A 41 6.20 -11.35 -4.90
N ILE A 42 6.31 -10.23 -5.60
CA ILE A 42 7.13 -10.11 -6.81
C ILE A 42 8.56 -9.83 -6.39
N LEU A 43 9.51 -10.59 -6.93
CA LEU A 43 10.93 -10.49 -6.60
C LEU A 43 11.77 -10.25 -7.87
N ASP A 44 12.42 -9.10 -7.95
CA ASP A 44 13.45 -8.82 -8.95
C ASP A 44 14.82 -9.24 -8.41
N VAL A 45 15.48 -10.18 -9.09
CA VAL A 45 16.79 -10.69 -8.68
C VAL A 45 17.94 -10.20 -9.56
N ARG A 46 17.71 -9.09 -10.27
CA ARG A 46 18.73 -8.41 -11.09
C ARG A 46 19.65 -7.57 -10.23
N THR A 47 20.64 -6.91 -10.86
CA THR A 47 21.47 -5.91 -10.18
C THR A 47 20.67 -4.63 -9.87
N ALA A 48 21.16 -3.83 -8.92
CA ALA A 48 20.51 -2.57 -8.54
C ALA A 48 20.40 -1.59 -9.74
N SER A 49 21.40 -1.54 -10.63
CA SER A 49 21.33 -0.70 -11.83
C SER A 49 20.24 -1.17 -12.81
N GLU A 50 20.11 -2.48 -13.03
CA GLU A 50 19.05 -3.03 -13.89
C GLU A 50 17.64 -2.78 -13.29
N TYR A 51 17.51 -2.80 -11.96
CA TYR A 51 16.25 -2.49 -11.26
C TYR A 51 15.88 -1.02 -11.44
N ALA A 52 16.84 -0.11 -11.24
CA ALA A 52 16.64 1.34 -11.37
C ALA A 52 16.28 1.78 -12.80
N GLU A 53 16.74 1.06 -13.85
CA GLU A 53 16.35 1.31 -15.24
C GLU A 53 14.86 1.04 -15.52
N GLY A 54 14.19 0.30 -14.64
CA GLY A 54 12.77 -0.08 -14.73
C GLY A 54 12.54 -1.52 -14.32
N HIS A 55 11.46 -1.72 -13.57
CA HIS A 55 11.07 -3.00 -12.99
C HIS A 55 9.54 -3.19 -13.00
N ILE A 56 9.07 -4.41 -12.70
CA ILE A 56 7.65 -4.70 -12.54
C ILE A 56 7.16 -4.05 -11.25
N GLU A 57 6.04 -3.35 -11.31
CA GLU A 57 5.49 -2.61 -10.18
C GLU A 57 5.31 -3.51 -8.94
N GLY A 58 5.69 -3.00 -7.78
CA GLY A 58 5.63 -3.71 -6.51
C GLY A 58 6.70 -4.77 -6.29
N ALA A 59 7.66 -4.93 -7.22
CA ALA A 59 8.74 -5.88 -7.04
C ALA A 59 9.69 -5.46 -5.90
N ILE A 60 9.95 -6.39 -4.99
CA ILE A 60 11.06 -6.28 -4.04
C ILE A 60 12.36 -6.57 -4.82
N HIS A 61 13.40 -5.79 -4.55
CA HIS A 61 14.70 -5.99 -5.18
C HIS A 61 15.67 -6.71 -4.24
N LEU A 62 16.19 -7.87 -4.68
CA LEU A 62 17.29 -8.59 -4.01
C LEU A 62 18.22 -9.18 -5.09
N ASP A 63 19.42 -8.64 -5.23
CA ASP A 63 20.38 -9.13 -6.22
C ASP A 63 20.87 -10.55 -5.85
N GLN A 64 20.49 -11.54 -6.65
CA GLN A 64 20.87 -12.95 -6.42
C GLN A 64 22.37 -13.21 -6.55
N GLY A 65 23.14 -12.27 -7.10
CA GLY A 65 24.59 -12.33 -7.17
C GLY A 65 25.30 -12.05 -5.84
N GLN A 66 24.59 -11.51 -4.85
CA GLN A 66 25.16 -11.30 -3.52
C GLN A 66 25.33 -12.62 -2.76
N SER A 67 26.40 -12.72 -1.97
CA SER A 67 26.71 -13.94 -1.19
C SER A 67 25.65 -14.24 -0.13
N ASP A 68 25.04 -13.22 0.44
CA ASP A 68 24.02 -13.25 1.51
C ASP A 68 22.57 -13.19 0.98
N PHE A 69 22.35 -13.46 -0.31
CA PHE A 69 21.03 -13.39 -0.95
C PHE A 69 19.94 -14.16 -0.20
N VAL A 70 20.24 -15.39 0.26
CA VAL A 70 19.25 -16.22 0.98
C VAL A 70 18.94 -15.66 2.36
N GLU A 71 19.94 -15.12 3.05
CA GLU A 71 19.78 -14.45 4.34
C GLU A 71 18.93 -13.19 4.21
N GLN A 72 19.20 -12.36 3.20
CA GLN A 72 18.39 -11.19 2.88
C GLN A 72 16.95 -11.59 2.53
N ALA A 73 16.76 -12.65 1.76
CA ALA A 73 15.43 -13.15 1.42
C ALA A 73 14.66 -13.59 2.67
N LYS A 74 15.29 -14.31 3.60
CA LYS A 74 14.66 -14.71 4.86
C LYS A 74 14.28 -13.53 5.76
N ALA A 75 15.04 -12.46 5.71
CA ALA A 75 14.76 -11.24 6.48
C ALA A 75 13.64 -10.37 5.88
N GLN A 76 13.44 -10.42 4.55
CA GLN A 76 12.57 -9.48 3.84
C GLN A 76 11.32 -10.11 3.21
N LEU A 77 11.35 -11.43 2.93
CA LEU A 77 10.25 -12.12 2.26
C LEU A 77 9.39 -12.89 3.26
N PRO A 78 8.06 -12.79 3.19
CA PRO A 78 7.16 -13.59 4.00
C PRO A 78 7.23 -15.06 3.59
N SER A 79 7.31 -15.96 4.57
CA SER A 79 7.44 -17.41 4.33
C SER A 79 6.15 -18.12 3.93
N ASP A 80 5.02 -17.47 4.13
CA ASP A 80 3.65 -17.98 3.88
C ASP A 80 3.09 -17.58 2.51
N LYS A 81 3.84 -16.79 1.73
CA LYS A 81 3.44 -16.34 0.40
C LYS A 81 4.23 -17.01 -0.71
N THR A 82 3.65 -17.07 -1.89
CA THR A 82 4.36 -17.46 -3.12
C THR A 82 5.28 -16.33 -3.58
N ILE A 83 6.52 -16.66 -3.94
CA ILE A 83 7.50 -15.71 -4.47
C ILE A 83 7.55 -15.83 -5.99
N ALA A 84 7.04 -14.82 -6.69
CA ALA A 84 7.10 -14.72 -8.14
C ALA A 84 8.41 -14.01 -8.54
N VAL A 85 9.37 -14.77 -9.05
CA VAL A 85 10.76 -14.35 -9.26
C VAL A 85 10.99 -14.02 -10.73
N TYR A 86 11.62 -12.90 -11.03
CA TYR A 86 12.07 -12.62 -12.38
C TYR A 86 13.49 -12.04 -12.42
N CYS A 87 14.11 -12.16 -13.58
CA CYS A 87 15.39 -11.50 -13.90
C CYS A 87 15.35 -10.96 -15.33
N LYS A 88 16.49 -10.75 -15.97
CA LYS A 88 16.54 -10.23 -17.35
C LYS A 88 16.01 -11.21 -18.40
N ARG A 89 16.36 -12.51 -18.33
CA ARG A 89 16.07 -13.55 -19.34
C ARG A 89 15.59 -14.89 -18.77
N GLY A 90 15.22 -14.98 -17.49
CA GLY A 90 14.75 -16.20 -16.85
C GLY A 90 15.82 -17.08 -16.18
N ARG A 91 17.12 -16.99 -16.57
CA ARG A 91 18.17 -17.85 -16.02
C ARG A 91 18.54 -17.56 -14.56
N ARG A 92 18.77 -16.29 -14.22
CA ARG A 92 19.08 -15.88 -12.83
C ARG A 92 17.89 -16.12 -11.90
N SER A 93 16.67 -15.89 -12.37
CA SER A 93 15.45 -16.13 -11.58
C SER A 93 15.20 -17.62 -11.33
N ALA A 94 15.49 -18.49 -12.29
CA ALA A 94 15.41 -19.93 -12.07
C ALA A 94 16.41 -20.39 -10.99
N SER A 95 17.67 -19.93 -11.06
CA SER A 95 18.67 -20.24 -10.02
C SER A 95 18.30 -19.66 -8.65
N ALA A 96 17.75 -18.43 -8.61
CA ALA A 96 17.28 -17.83 -7.37
C ALA A 96 16.08 -18.59 -6.79
N ALA A 97 15.12 -18.98 -7.63
CA ALA A 97 13.95 -19.78 -7.22
C ALA A 97 14.35 -21.12 -6.63
N GLU A 98 15.35 -21.81 -7.23
CA GLU A 98 15.88 -23.06 -6.70
C GLU A 98 16.51 -22.89 -5.30
N ARG A 99 17.31 -21.82 -5.11
CA ARG A 99 17.93 -21.49 -3.82
C ARG A 99 16.89 -21.14 -2.74
N LEU A 100 15.83 -20.43 -3.12
CA LEU A 100 14.74 -20.08 -2.22
C LEU A 100 13.87 -21.29 -1.88
N ALA A 101 13.56 -22.14 -2.86
CA ALA A 101 12.81 -23.38 -2.63
C ALA A 101 13.56 -24.34 -1.69
N ALA A 102 14.89 -24.40 -1.79
CA ALA A 102 15.72 -25.21 -0.89
C ALA A 102 15.62 -24.78 0.59
N VAL A 103 15.17 -23.55 0.87
CA VAL A 103 14.94 -23.04 2.24
C VAL A 103 13.45 -22.86 2.57
N GLY A 104 12.56 -23.47 1.79
CA GLY A 104 11.14 -23.63 2.12
C GLY A 104 10.17 -22.63 1.46
N TYR A 105 10.63 -21.75 0.55
CA TYR A 105 9.72 -20.87 -0.19
C TYR A 105 9.03 -21.59 -1.35
N THR A 106 7.78 -21.27 -1.59
CA THR A 106 7.08 -21.60 -2.84
C THR A 106 7.44 -20.58 -3.89
N CYS A 107 8.01 -20.98 -5.03
CA CYS A 107 8.53 -20.08 -6.05
C CYS A 107 7.93 -20.33 -7.44
N VAL A 108 7.67 -19.25 -8.17
CA VAL A 108 7.29 -19.26 -9.60
C VAL A 108 8.23 -18.32 -10.35
N SER A 109 8.94 -18.81 -11.38
CA SER A 109 9.87 -18.00 -12.18
C SER A 109 9.25 -17.56 -13.51
N LEU A 110 9.43 -16.29 -13.87
CA LEU A 110 9.02 -15.74 -15.18
C LEU A 110 9.95 -16.26 -16.28
N ASN A 111 9.38 -17.02 -17.21
CA ASN A 111 10.09 -17.48 -18.40
C ASN A 111 10.41 -16.30 -19.33
N GLY A 112 11.63 -16.21 -19.84
CA GLY A 112 12.11 -15.08 -20.63
C GLY A 112 12.40 -13.81 -19.82
N GLY A 113 11.99 -13.73 -18.54
CA GLY A 113 12.26 -12.63 -17.64
C GLY A 113 11.62 -11.30 -18.09
N ILE A 114 12.19 -10.17 -17.62
CA ILE A 114 11.69 -8.83 -17.94
C ILE A 114 11.79 -8.51 -19.45
N ASN A 115 12.64 -9.20 -20.21
CA ASN A 115 12.68 -9.05 -21.66
C ASN A 115 11.38 -9.52 -22.31
N ALA A 116 10.88 -10.71 -21.94
CA ALA A 116 9.58 -11.20 -22.42
C ALA A 116 8.42 -10.28 -21.95
N TRP A 117 8.49 -9.74 -20.73
CA TRP A 117 7.55 -8.77 -20.20
C TRP A 117 7.50 -7.49 -21.08
N LYS A 118 8.67 -6.96 -21.47
CA LYS A 118 8.80 -5.80 -22.38
C LYS A 118 8.28 -6.12 -23.78
N GLU A 119 8.61 -7.29 -24.32
CA GLU A 119 8.14 -7.74 -25.66
C GLU A 119 6.62 -7.89 -25.69
N ALA A 120 5.99 -8.25 -24.58
CA ALA A 120 4.54 -8.29 -24.42
C ALA A 120 3.90 -6.91 -24.13
N HIS A 121 4.68 -5.82 -24.20
CA HIS A 121 4.25 -4.43 -23.90
C HIS A 121 3.63 -4.25 -22.53
N MET A 122 4.03 -5.07 -21.55
CA MET A 122 3.57 -4.94 -20.17
C MET A 122 4.25 -3.77 -19.46
N PRO A 123 3.53 -3.07 -18.55
CA PRO A 123 4.03 -1.86 -17.92
C PRO A 123 5.25 -2.11 -17.03
N LEU A 124 6.11 -1.12 -16.96
CA LEU A 124 7.24 -1.03 -16.05
C LEU A 124 7.20 0.29 -15.30
N THR A 125 7.80 0.30 -14.13
CA THR A 125 7.98 1.50 -13.31
C THR A 125 9.45 1.68 -12.92
N THR A 126 9.81 2.90 -12.58
CA THR A 126 11.05 3.23 -11.86
C THR A 126 10.76 3.61 -10.41
N SER A 127 9.47 3.62 -10.02
CA SER A 127 9.03 3.91 -8.66
C SER A 127 9.46 2.79 -7.70
N THR A 128 10.14 3.15 -6.64
CA THR A 128 10.60 2.21 -5.59
C THR A 128 9.59 2.00 -4.47
N TYR A 129 8.41 2.63 -4.54
CA TYR A 129 7.38 2.48 -3.53
C TYR A 129 6.83 1.05 -3.52
N ARG A 130 6.76 0.47 -2.32
CA ARG A 130 6.18 -0.85 -2.12
C ARG A 130 4.68 -0.82 -2.38
N VAL A 131 4.17 -1.82 -3.10
CA VAL A 131 2.74 -2.01 -3.36
C VAL A 131 2.19 -3.09 -2.43
N ASP A 132 1.14 -2.77 -1.69
CA ASP A 132 0.32 -3.72 -0.96
C ASP A 132 -0.96 -4.01 -1.75
N VAL A 133 -1.22 -5.29 -2.03
CA VAL A 133 -2.39 -5.72 -2.81
C VAL A 133 -3.44 -6.34 -1.90
N PHE A 134 -4.69 -5.94 -2.08
CA PHE A 134 -5.84 -6.48 -1.35
C PHE A 134 -6.93 -6.91 -2.34
N GLN A 135 -7.61 -8.03 -2.06
CA GLN A 135 -8.76 -8.46 -2.86
C GLN A 135 -10.03 -7.78 -2.35
N THR A 136 -10.73 -7.11 -3.25
CA THR A 136 -12.04 -6.53 -2.98
C THR A 136 -13.15 -7.59 -3.03
N LYS A 137 -14.38 -7.21 -2.75
CA LYS A 137 -15.53 -8.13 -2.73
C LYS A 137 -15.79 -8.77 -4.10
N SER A 138 -15.58 -8.05 -5.19
CA SER A 138 -15.70 -8.59 -6.55
C SER A 138 -14.50 -9.43 -6.99
N GLY A 139 -13.44 -9.50 -6.18
CA GLY A 139 -12.19 -10.19 -6.51
C GLY A 139 -11.20 -9.34 -7.30
N LYS A 140 -11.48 -8.06 -7.55
CA LYS A 140 -10.53 -7.14 -8.18
C LYS A 140 -9.46 -6.68 -7.17
N PRO A 141 -8.22 -6.42 -7.62
CA PRO A 141 -7.17 -5.93 -6.73
C PRO A 141 -7.37 -4.45 -6.39
N LEU A 142 -7.28 -4.11 -5.11
CA LEU A 142 -6.97 -2.77 -4.63
C LEU A 142 -5.47 -2.73 -4.32
N LYS A 143 -4.73 -1.87 -5.01
CA LYS A 143 -3.30 -1.64 -4.77
C LYS A 143 -3.13 -0.39 -3.92
N ILE A 144 -2.26 -0.46 -2.92
CA ILE A 144 -1.97 0.65 -1.99
C ILE A 144 -0.47 0.87 -1.94
N GLN A 145 -0.05 2.12 -2.06
CA GLN A 145 1.33 2.56 -1.91
C GLN A 145 1.45 3.63 -0.82
N ALA A 146 2.39 3.40 0.10
CA ALA A 146 2.89 4.44 1.00
C ALA A 146 3.85 5.33 0.21
N LEU A 147 3.56 6.61 0.07
CA LEU A 147 4.42 7.52 -0.70
C LEU A 147 5.36 8.31 0.21
N MET A 148 4.81 9.05 1.16
CA MET A 148 5.59 9.86 2.08
C MET A 148 4.71 10.32 3.25
N HIS A 149 5.12 10.04 4.49
CA HIS A 149 4.49 10.54 5.71
C HIS A 149 2.98 10.19 5.81
N ALA A 150 2.10 11.06 5.33
CA ALA A 150 0.66 10.83 5.27
C ALA A 150 0.13 10.64 3.84
N SER A 151 0.98 10.79 2.83
CA SER A 151 0.58 10.66 1.43
C SER A 151 0.41 9.19 1.06
N ILE A 152 -0.81 8.82 0.66
CA ILE A 152 -1.20 7.46 0.28
C ILE A 152 -1.75 7.49 -1.15
N ARG A 153 -1.27 6.59 -2.00
CA ARG A 153 -1.83 6.33 -3.32
C ARG A 153 -2.54 4.98 -3.34
N MET A 154 -3.74 4.95 -3.89
CA MET A 154 -4.50 3.71 -4.08
C MET A 154 -4.95 3.60 -5.54
N GLN A 155 -4.95 2.37 -6.06
CA GLN A 155 -5.41 2.07 -7.41
C GLN A 155 -6.46 0.97 -7.36
N PHE A 156 -7.61 1.24 -7.96
CA PHE A 156 -8.70 0.26 -8.05
C PHE A 156 -9.43 0.38 -9.39
N ASP A 157 -9.53 -0.71 -10.14
CA ASP A 157 -10.31 -0.81 -11.39
C ASP A 157 -10.02 0.33 -12.39
N GLY A 158 -8.73 0.67 -12.55
CA GLY A 158 -8.27 1.75 -13.41
C GLY A 158 -8.49 3.16 -12.84
N LYS A 159 -8.91 3.29 -11.59
CA LYS A 159 -9.07 4.55 -10.88
C LYS A 159 -7.88 4.83 -9.97
N GLU A 160 -7.47 6.09 -9.94
CA GLU A 160 -6.41 6.60 -9.06
C GLU A 160 -7.04 7.41 -7.92
N ILE A 161 -6.66 7.07 -6.70
CA ILE A 161 -7.13 7.69 -5.46
C ILE A 161 -5.91 8.16 -4.68
N GLU A 162 -5.85 9.44 -4.37
CA GLU A 162 -4.76 10.06 -3.62
C GLU A 162 -5.27 10.63 -2.30
N ILE A 163 -4.53 10.40 -1.23
CA ILE A 163 -4.82 10.94 0.11
C ILE A 163 -3.65 11.82 0.52
N ASP A 164 -3.95 13.04 0.94
CA ASP A 164 -2.99 14.02 1.47
C ASP A 164 -1.72 14.13 0.60
N PRO A 165 -1.84 14.41 -0.71
CA PRO A 165 -0.68 14.47 -1.58
C PRO A 165 0.16 15.71 -1.29
N VAL A 166 1.47 15.50 -1.00
CA VAL A 166 2.45 16.57 -0.84
C VAL A 166 3.70 16.30 -1.68
N THR A 167 4.23 17.34 -2.34
CA THR A 167 5.40 17.24 -3.21
C THR A 167 6.69 17.14 -2.43
N LYS A 168 6.73 17.71 -1.22
CA LYS A 168 7.96 17.79 -0.42
C LYS A 168 7.69 17.84 1.07
N LEU A 169 8.45 17.05 1.82
CA LEU A 169 8.51 17.11 3.28
C LEU A 169 9.98 16.92 3.74
N GLY A 170 10.56 17.93 4.36
CA GLY A 170 11.99 17.91 4.72
C GLY A 170 12.88 17.74 3.48
N ASN A 171 13.68 16.68 3.46
CA ASN A 171 14.58 16.35 2.33
C ASN A 171 13.93 15.37 1.33
N ARG A 172 12.73 14.88 1.58
CA ARG A 172 12.03 13.92 0.74
C ARG A 172 11.14 14.66 -0.26
N THR A 173 11.06 14.12 -1.47
CA THR A 173 10.22 14.67 -2.54
C THR A 173 9.51 13.55 -3.28
N ILE A 174 8.29 13.83 -3.75
CA ILE A 174 7.53 12.97 -4.65
C ILE A 174 7.38 13.68 -5.99
N ASP A 175 7.70 12.98 -7.07
CA ASP A 175 7.47 13.47 -8.44
C ASP A 175 6.08 13.02 -8.94
N TYR A 176 5.09 13.84 -8.70
CA TYR A 176 3.73 13.62 -9.21
C TYR A 176 3.59 13.89 -10.72
N THR A 177 4.58 14.50 -11.38
CA THR A 177 4.49 14.76 -12.84
C THR A 177 4.54 13.48 -13.66
N SER A 178 5.15 12.43 -13.13
CA SER A 178 5.27 11.12 -13.77
C SER A 178 4.10 10.18 -13.44
N MET A 179 3.22 10.56 -12.51
CA MET A 179 2.07 9.76 -12.08
C MET A 179 0.82 10.03 -12.93
N PRO A 180 -0.09 9.06 -13.07
CA PRO A 180 -1.41 9.29 -13.66
C PRO A 180 -2.19 10.39 -12.91
N LYS A 181 -3.12 11.02 -13.61
CA LYS A 181 -4.05 11.97 -12.98
C LYS A 181 -5.01 11.22 -12.08
N ALA A 182 -5.31 11.80 -10.92
CA ALA A 182 -6.21 11.22 -9.95
C ALA A 182 -7.68 11.32 -10.38
N ASP A 183 -8.44 10.26 -10.15
CA ASP A 183 -9.90 10.30 -10.19
C ASP A 183 -10.46 10.90 -8.90
N TYR A 184 -9.78 10.65 -7.77
CA TYR A 184 -10.17 11.13 -6.44
C TYR A 184 -8.96 11.66 -5.70
N ILE A 185 -9.11 12.82 -5.08
CA ILE A 185 -8.14 13.39 -4.14
C ILE A 185 -8.87 13.70 -2.84
N PHE A 186 -8.39 13.17 -1.73
CA PHE A 186 -8.89 13.46 -0.39
C PHE A 186 -7.83 14.23 0.38
N VAL A 187 -8.24 15.34 1.02
CA VAL A 187 -7.36 16.12 1.91
C VAL A 187 -8.00 16.17 3.28
N THR A 188 -7.29 15.67 4.28
CA THR A 188 -7.80 15.57 5.66
C THR A 188 -7.86 16.93 6.35
N HIS A 189 -6.80 17.74 6.22
CA HIS A 189 -6.72 19.07 6.82
C HIS A 189 -5.62 19.92 6.16
N GLU A 190 -5.46 21.17 6.62
CA GLU A 190 -4.66 22.21 5.96
C GLU A 190 -3.19 22.27 6.36
N HIS A 191 -2.67 21.42 7.23
CA HIS A 191 -1.25 21.44 7.57
C HIS A 191 -0.39 21.05 6.37
N ALA A 192 0.82 21.64 6.29
CA ALA A 192 1.67 21.57 5.11
C ALA A 192 2.21 20.16 4.78
N ASP A 193 2.13 19.23 5.69
CA ASP A 193 2.47 17.82 5.55
C ASP A 193 1.28 16.95 5.06
N HIS A 194 0.08 17.55 4.90
CA HIS A 194 -1.13 16.94 4.35
C HIS A 194 -1.72 17.71 3.16
N TYR A 195 -1.46 19.01 3.10
CA TYR A 195 -2.01 19.92 2.10
C TYR A 195 -0.92 20.57 1.28
N ASP A 196 -0.87 20.27 0.00
CA ASP A 196 0.00 20.93 -0.98
C ASP A 196 -0.79 21.23 -2.26
N SER A 197 -1.12 22.50 -2.48
CA SER A 197 -1.88 22.95 -3.65
C SER A 197 -1.16 22.63 -4.97
N ASN A 198 0.18 22.55 -4.98
CA ASN A 198 0.95 22.17 -6.16
C ASN A 198 0.80 20.67 -6.46
N ALA A 199 0.89 19.79 -5.45
CA ALA A 199 0.64 18.36 -5.61
C ALA A 199 -0.79 18.11 -6.12
N ILE A 200 -1.79 18.76 -5.51
CA ILE A 200 -3.19 18.68 -5.93
C ILE A 200 -3.35 19.11 -7.40
N ALA A 201 -2.74 20.22 -7.80
CA ALA A 201 -2.80 20.69 -9.19
C ALA A 201 -2.11 19.73 -10.17
N LEU A 202 -0.95 19.17 -9.80
CA LEU A 202 -0.22 18.19 -10.61
C LEU A 202 -1.04 16.92 -10.84
N LEU A 203 -1.81 16.48 -9.85
CA LEU A 203 -2.63 15.26 -9.92
C LEU A 203 -4.01 15.51 -10.53
N SER A 204 -4.50 16.75 -10.54
CA SER A 204 -5.85 17.07 -10.99
C SER A 204 -6.01 17.04 -12.52
N ALA A 205 -7.20 16.62 -12.94
CA ALA A 205 -7.73 16.71 -14.29
C ALA A 205 -9.21 17.15 -14.23
N PRO A 206 -9.88 17.47 -15.36
CA PRO A 206 -11.29 17.89 -15.34
C PRO A 206 -12.27 16.91 -14.70
N HIS A 207 -11.91 15.62 -14.64
CA HIS A 207 -12.73 14.56 -14.02
C HIS A 207 -12.41 14.31 -12.54
N THR A 208 -11.34 14.89 -12.02
CA THR A 208 -10.90 14.67 -10.63
C THR A 208 -11.93 15.17 -9.63
N ARG A 209 -12.28 14.32 -8.69
CA ARG A 209 -13.15 14.66 -7.56
C ARG A 209 -12.29 14.97 -6.35
N LEU A 210 -12.22 16.25 -5.99
CA LEU A 210 -11.49 16.71 -4.81
C LEU A 210 -12.47 16.77 -3.63
N VAL A 211 -12.12 16.13 -2.53
CA VAL A 211 -12.89 16.08 -1.28
C VAL A 211 -12.02 16.60 -0.13
N THR A 212 -12.52 17.53 0.64
CA THR A 212 -11.73 18.19 1.69
C THR A 212 -12.59 18.60 2.89
N ASN A 213 -11.95 19.07 3.97
CA ASN A 213 -12.60 19.84 4.99
C ASN A 213 -12.86 21.29 4.47
N LYS A 214 -13.64 22.07 5.22
CA LYS A 214 -13.99 23.44 4.82
C LYS A 214 -12.78 24.36 4.62
N ARG A 215 -11.75 24.27 5.48
CA ARG A 215 -10.57 25.14 5.40
C ARG A 215 -9.77 24.91 4.13
N CYS A 216 -9.51 23.65 3.79
CA CYS A 216 -8.82 23.31 2.54
C CYS A 216 -9.62 23.77 1.30
N ALA A 217 -10.95 23.59 1.32
CA ALA A 217 -11.80 24.08 0.22
C ALA A 217 -11.73 25.59 0.06
N ASP A 218 -11.76 26.34 1.17
CA ASP A 218 -11.63 27.81 1.14
C ASP A 218 -10.27 28.24 0.59
N MET A 219 -9.17 27.57 1.01
CA MET A 219 -7.80 27.86 0.52
C MET A 219 -7.63 27.56 -0.97
N LEU A 220 -8.25 26.47 -1.46
CA LEU A 220 -8.19 26.06 -2.87
C LEU A 220 -9.24 26.79 -3.74
N SER A 221 -10.26 27.40 -3.13
CA SER A 221 -11.48 27.85 -3.81
C SER A 221 -12.11 26.72 -4.66
N ALA A 222 -12.00 25.49 -4.22
CA ALA A 222 -12.45 24.29 -4.93
C ALA A 222 -12.63 23.10 -3.96
N GLY A 223 -13.32 22.07 -4.43
CA GLY A 223 -13.51 20.80 -3.73
C GLY A 223 -14.91 20.65 -3.12
N THR A 224 -15.29 19.39 -2.92
CA THR A 224 -16.48 19.00 -2.18
C THR A 224 -16.16 19.04 -0.69
N VAL A 225 -16.86 19.90 0.05
CA VAL A 225 -16.68 19.98 1.51
C VAL A 225 -17.44 18.84 2.18
N MET A 226 -16.75 18.10 3.04
CA MET A 226 -17.38 17.19 4.00
C MET A 226 -17.06 17.65 5.42
N ASN A 227 -18.09 17.66 6.27
CA ASN A 227 -17.95 17.94 7.70
C ASN A 227 -17.93 16.63 8.48
N ASN A 228 -17.43 16.65 9.72
CA ASN A 228 -17.43 15.47 10.57
C ASN A 228 -18.82 14.81 10.64
N GLY A 229 -18.91 13.52 10.34
CA GLY A 229 -20.13 12.73 10.32
C GLY A 229 -20.90 12.72 8.99
N ASP A 230 -20.48 13.52 8.00
CA ASP A 230 -21.10 13.48 6.67
C ASP A 230 -20.82 12.13 5.98
N LYS A 231 -21.86 11.61 5.31
CA LYS A 231 -21.78 10.40 4.48
C LYS A 231 -22.28 10.73 3.08
N GLN A 232 -21.44 10.47 2.08
CA GLN A 232 -21.75 10.83 0.69
C GLN A 232 -21.30 9.74 -0.27
N GLN A 233 -22.01 9.60 -1.39
CA GLN A 233 -21.54 8.86 -2.56
C GLN A 233 -20.73 9.82 -3.43
N ILE A 234 -19.43 9.60 -3.52
CA ILE A 234 -18.51 10.38 -4.35
C ILE A 234 -18.07 9.51 -5.53
N GLY A 235 -18.75 9.65 -6.68
CA GLY A 235 -18.55 8.74 -7.80
C GLY A 235 -18.88 7.30 -7.42
N ASP A 236 -17.89 6.41 -7.55
CA ASP A 236 -18.04 4.98 -7.23
C ASP A 236 -17.72 4.65 -5.76
N LEU A 237 -17.31 5.64 -4.96
CA LEU A 237 -16.90 5.47 -3.57
C LEU A 237 -18.00 5.92 -2.61
N GLU A 238 -18.32 5.08 -1.61
CA GLU A 238 -19.01 5.55 -0.41
C GLU A 238 -17.98 6.15 0.53
N VAL A 239 -18.20 7.39 0.95
CA VAL A 239 -17.25 8.15 1.78
C VAL A 239 -17.95 8.64 3.04
N GLU A 240 -17.34 8.41 4.19
CA GLU A 240 -17.75 8.98 5.46
C GLU A 240 -16.61 9.81 6.04
N ALA A 241 -16.89 11.07 6.42
CA ALA A 241 -15.95 11.93 7.10
C ALA A 241 -15.99 11.66 8.61
N ILE A 242 -14.92 11.08 9.12
CA ILE A 242 -14.75 10.76 10.54
C ILE A 242 -14.09 11.94 11.24
N PRO A 243 -14.49 12.35 12.45
CA PRO A 243 -13.77 13.36 13.20
C PRO A 243 -12.29 13.00 13.38
N ALA A 244 -11.41 14.00 13.25
CA ALA A 244 -9.99 13.88 13.57
C ALA A 244 -9.61 15.02 14.53
N TYR A 245 -9.12 14.70 15.74
CA TYR A 245 -8.78 15.72 16.73
C TYR A 245 -7.92 15.20 17.88
N ASN A 246 -7.26 16.12 18.60
CA ASN A 246 -6.53 15.81 19.83
C ASN A 246 -7.43 15.85 21.06
N THR A 247 -7.16 14.98 22.01
CA THR A 247 -7.87 14.82 23.29
C THR A 247 -7.00 15.15 24.51
N THR A 248 -5.67 15.10 24.34
CA THR A 248 -4.70 15.34 25.41
C THR A 248 -4.61 16.84 25.75
N GLU A 249 -4.70 17.16 27.04
CA GLU A 249 -4.50 18.54 27.50
C GLU A 249 -3.10 19.06 27.08
N GLY A 250 -3.06 20.29 26.54
CA GLY A 250 -1.86 20.87 25.96
C GLY A 250 -1.61 20.53 24.51
N HIS A 251 -2.39 19.62 23.91
CA HIS A 251 -2.29 19.26 22.48
C HIS A 251 -3.51 19.73 21.65
N LEU A 252 -4.60 20.15 22.29
CA LEU A 252 -5.89 20.47 21.65
C LEU A 252 -5.78 21.53 20.54
N GLN A 253 -4.76 22.38 20.58
CA GLN A 253 -4.53 23.44 19.60
C GLN A 253 -4.02 22.91 18.26
N PHE A 254 -3.39 21.73 18.22
CA PHE A 254 -2.88 21.17 16.97
C PHE A 254 -4.04 20.75 16.06
N HIS A 255 -4.95 19.95 16.58
CA HIS A 255 -6.13 19.46 15.86
C HIS A 255 -7.39 19.64 16.73
N PRO A 256 -8.03 20.83 16.67
CA PRO A 256 -9.24 21.11 17.46
C PRO A 256 -10.42 20.26 16.98
N LYS A 257 -11.25 19.78 17.90
CA LYS A 257 -12.45 19.00 17.58
C LYS A 257 -13.39 19.77 16.65
N GLY A 258 -13.90 19.09 15.61
CA GLY A 258 -14.87 19.62 14.67
C GLY A 258 -14.27 20.33 13.45
N ARG A 259 -12.93 20.37 13.31
CA ARG A 259 -12.24 21.04 12.20
C ARG A 259 -11.75 20.06 11.13
N ASP A 260 -11.05 19.00 11.52
CA ASP A 260 -10.31 18.12 10.63
C ASP A 260 -11.05 16.81 10.43
N ASN A 261 -10.82 16.17 9.29
CA ASN A 261 -11.43 14.91 8.91
C ASN A 261 -10.40 13.78 8.83
N GLY A 262 -10.78 12.61 9.31
CA GLY A 262 -10.37 11.35 8.70
C GLY A 262 -11.41 10.94 7.67
N TYR A 263 -11.12 9.94 6.85
CA TYR A 263 -12.03 9.40 5.86
C TYR A 263 -12.16 7.89 5.96
N LEU A 264 -13.39 7.41 5.94
CA LEU A 264 -13.71 6.01 5.74
C LEU A 264 -14.22 5.83 4.33
N LEU A 265 -13.44 5.13 3.51
CA LEU A 265 -13.72 4.84 2.11
C LEU A 265 -14.22 3.40 1.98
N THR A 266 -15.37 3.19 1.34
CA THR A 266 -15.81 1.85 0.93
C THR A 266 -15.53 1.69 -0.57
N ILE A 267 -14.56 0.83 -0.89
CA ILE A 267 -14.07 0.56 -2.25
C ILE A 267 -14.43 -0.88 -2.60
N ASP A 268 -15.46 -1.08 -3.41
CA ASP A 268 -15.97 -2.42 -3.77
C ASP A 268 -16.06 -3.37 -2.56
N GLY A 269 -16.65 -2.86 -1.48
CA GLY A 269 -16.89 -3.59 -0.23
C GLY A 269 -15.69 -3.70 0.71
N LEU A 270 -14.49 -3.27 0.35
CA LEU A 270 -13.39 -3.05 1.30
C LEU A 270 -13.56 -1.71 2.01
N ARG A 271 -13.48 -1.73 3.33
CA ARG A 271 -13.58 -0.55 4.19
C ARG A 271 -12.18 -0.09 4.61
N VAL A 272 -11.77 1.06 4.07
CA VAL A 272 -10.44 1.66 4.29
C VAL A 272 -10.60 2.92 5.12
N TYR A 273 -10.08 2.91 6.33
CA TYR A 273 -10.09 4.07 7.24
C TYR A 273 -8.73 4.76 7.23
N VAL A 274 -8.71 6.03 6.85
CA VAL A 274 -7.56 6.93 6.98
C VAL A 274 -7.90 7.94 8.06
N ALA A 275 -7.20 7.89 9.17
CA ALA A 275 -7.59 8.62 10.37
C ALA A 275 -7.37 10.15 10.28
N GLY A 276 -6.45 10.61 9.40
CA GLY A 276 -5.94 11.97 9.49
C GLY A 276 -5.13 12.18 10.76
N ASP A 277 -4.90 13.41 11.14
CA ASP A 277 -4.19 13.72 12.37
C ASP A 277 -5.16 13.75 13.55
N THR A 278 -5.05 12.73 14.37
CA THR A 278 -5.96 12.51 15.52
C THR A 278 -5.27 11.75 16.64
N GLU A 279 -5.79 11.86 17.85
CA GLU A 279 -5.55 10.92 18.93
C GLU A 279 -6.62 9.80 18.94
N ASP A 280 -6.59 8.90 19.94
CA ASP A 280 -7.55 7.81 20.14
C ASP A 280 -8.92 8.32 20.61
N ILE A 281 -9.70 8.85 19.70
CA ILE A 281 -10.99 9.48 19.96
C ILE A 281 -12.12 8.47 20.19
N PRO A 282 -13.17 8.82 20.99
CA PRO A 282 -14.30 7.93 21.28
C PRO A 282 -15.04 7.42 20.04
N GLU A 283 -15.15 8.26 19.00
CA GLU A 283 -15.85 7.95 17.75
C GLU A 283 -15.25 6.74 17.01
N MET A 284 -13.98 6.37 17.29
CA MET A 284 -13.36 5.16 16.75
C MET A 284 -14.06 3.88 17.18
N ALA A 285 -14.79 3.87 18.30
CA ALA A 285 -15.58 2.72 18.76
C ALA A 285 -16.81 2.44 17.87
N GLU A 286 -17.23 3.41 17.07
CA GLU A 286 -18.36 3.29 16.13
C GLU A 286 -17.94 2.66 14.80
N LEU A 287 -16.64 2.65 14.48
CA LEU A 287 -16.09 2.05 13.27
C LEU A 287 -16.22 0.52 13.35
N LYS A 288 -16.87 -0.09 12.35
CA LYS A 288 -17.10 -1.53 12.26
C LYS A 288 -16.59 -2.09 10.95
N ASP A 289 -16.20 -3.35 10.99
CA ASP A 289 -15.80 -4.12 9.80
C ASP A 289 -14.72 -3.40 8.96
N ILE A 290 -13.72 -2.84 9.64
CA ILE A 290 -12.62 -2.14 8.98
C ILE A 290 -11.62 -3.16 8.46
N ASP A 291 -11.44 -3.18 7.13
CA ASP A 291 -10.46 -4.05 6.51
C ASP A 291 -9.05 -3.50 6.63
N ILE A 292 -8.88 -2.20 6.41
CA ILE A 292 -7.59 -1.52 6.41
C ILE A 292 -7.73 -0.23 7.20
N ALA A 293 -6.81 0.02 8.13
CA ALA A 293 -6.72 1.29 8.86
C ALA A 293 -5.33 1.90 8.73
N PHE A 294 -5.29 3.22 8.52
CA PHE A 294 -4.11 4.06 8.65
C PHE A 294 -4.27 4.90 9.90
N LEU A 295 -3.43 4.65 10.92
CA LEU A 295 -3.47 5.35 12.20
C LEU A 295 -2.16 6.12 12.44
N PRO A 296 -2.21 7.43 12.75
CA PRO A 296 -1.01 8.24 12.94
C PRO A 296 -0.36 7.98 14.31
N CYS A 297 0.97 8.14 14.39
CA CYS A 297 1.70 7.94 15.64
C CYS A 297 2.91 8.89 15.75
N ASN A 298 2.68 10.15 16.02
CA ASN A 298 3.71 11.18 16.13
C ASN A 298 3.38 12.26 17.18
N GLN A 299 3.86 12.10 18.39
CA GLN A 299 3.66 13.09 19.44
C GLN A 299 4.44 14.38 19.16
N PRO A 300 3.94 15.57 19.54
CA PRO A 300 2.68 15.82 20.28
C PRO A 300 1.44 16.00 19.37
N TYR A 301 1.58 15.76 18.07
CA TYR A 301 0.56 16.10 17.07
C TYR A 301 -0.56 15.07 17.00
N THR A 302 -0.20 13.77 17.13
CA THR A 302 -1.12 12.65 16.98
C THR A 302 -0.96 11.65 18.14
N MET A 303 -1.25 10.37 17.93
CA MET A 303 -1.17 9.34 18.95
C MET A 303 0.28 9.07 19.39
N LYS A 304 0.46 8.72 20.65
CA LYS A 304 1.62 7.97 21.12
C LYS A 304 1.41 6.46 20.89
N PRO A 305 2.46 5.62 20.95
CA PRO A 305 2.34 4.17 20.68
C PRO A 305 1.23 3.46 21.46
N GLU A 306 1.04 3.79 22.76
CA GLU A 306 -0.01 3.18 23.58
C GLU A 306 -1.42 3.60 23.14
N GLN A 307 -1.60 4.84 22.69
CA GLN A 307 -2.87 5.31 22.13
C GLN A 307 -3.16 4.63 20.78
N LEU A 308 -2.16 4.47 19.91
CA LEU A 308 -2.29 3.75 18.65
C LEU A 308 -2.71 2.29 18.89
N ILE A 309 -2.06 1.59 19.84
CA ILE A 309 -2.42 0.22 20.21
C ILE A 309 -3.86 0.16 20.74
N LYS A 310 -4.27 1.09 21.58
CA LYS A 310 -5.64 1.17 22.11
C LYS A 310 -6.65 1.44 21.00
N ALA A 311 -6.37 2.39 20.09
CA ALA A 311 -7.20 2.68 18.92
C ALA A 311 -7.34 1.46 18.01
N ALA A 312 -6.23 0.79 17.69
CA ALA A 312 -6.22 -0.43 16.89
C ALA A 312 -7.07 -1.55 17.52
N LYS A 313 -6.97 -1.76 18.85
CA LYS A 313 -7.80 -2.75 19.58
C LYS A 313 -9.27 -2.36 19.63
N THR A 314 -9.58 -1.07 19.59
CA THR A 314 -10.97 -0.55 19.56
C THR A 314 -11.59 -0.75 18.18
N ILE A 315 -10.88 -0.38 17.12
CA ILE A 315 -11.33 -0.46 15.72
C ILE A 315 -11.31 -1.92 15.22
N ARG A 316 -10.27 -2.69 15.60
CA ARG A 316 -10.00 -4.07 15.18
C ARG A 316 -9.91 -4.23 13.66
N PRO A 317 -9.08 -3.43 12.96
CA PRO A 317 -8.91 -3.58 11.53
C PRO A 317 -8.23 -4.92 11.21
N ARG A 318 -8.49 -5.48 10.04
CA ARG A 318 -7.76 -6.68 9.58
C ARG A 318 -6.29 -6.38 9.31
N VAL A 319 -6.02 -5.19 8.73
CA VAL A 319 -4.67 -4.70 8.45
C VAL A 319 -4.52 -3.29 9.00
N LEU A 320 -3.42 -3.05 9.69
CA LEU A 320 -3.05 -1.74 10.22
C LEU A 320 -1.76 -1.25 9.57
N PHE A 321 -1.81 -0.04 9.03
CA PHE A 321 -0.64 0.73 8.65
C PHE A 321 -0.47 1.88 9.67
N PRO A 322 0.48 1.76 10.62
CA PRO A 322 0.95 2.94 11.34
C PRO A 322 1.59 3.91 10.33
N TYR A 323 1.15 5.16 10.34
CA TYR A 323 1.63 6.17 9.40
C TYR A 323 1.86 7.51 10.12
N HIS A 324 2.35 8.54 9.41
CA HIS A 324 2.66 9.83 10.03
C HIS A 324 3.50 9.66 11.31
N SER A 325 4.50 8.78 11.26
CA SER A 325 5.20 8.35 12.47
C SER A 325 6.43 9.20 12.82
N GLY A 326 6.94 9.99 11.86
CA GLY A 326 8.15 10.78 12.06
C GLY A 326 9.30 9.91 12.57
N GLN A 327 9.84 10.24 13.74
CA GLN A 327 10.91 9.47 14.38
C GLN A 327 10.41 8.54 15.50
N THR A 328 9.09 8.34 15.62
CA THR A 328 8.53 7.45 16.63
C THR A 328 8.95 6.01 16.37
N ASP A 329 9.49 5.34 17.37
CA ASP A 329 9.79 3.91 17.28
C ASP A 329 8.49 3.08 17.32
N LEU A 330 8.22 2.36 16.24
CA LEU A 330 7.05 1.51 16.07
C LEU A 330 7.41 0.02 16.08
N SER A 331 8.66 -0.34 16.36
CA SER A 331 9.17 -1.72 16.23
C SER A 331 8.41 -2.73 17.07
N ASP A 332 7.89 -2.32 18.22
CA ASP A 332 7.15 -3.20 19.16
C ASP A 332 5.65 -3.33 18.83
N ILE A 333 5.09 -2.49 17.97
CA ILE A 333 3.66 -2.46 17.64
C ILE A 333 3.18 -3.80 17.05
N PRO A 334 3.90 -4.44 16.09
CA PRO A 334 3.48 -5.72 15.54
C PRO A 334 3.38 -6.81 16.61
N ALA A 335 4.35 -6.90 17.53
CA ALA A 335 4.34 -7.91 18.59
C ALA A 335 3.13 -7.79 19.53
N GLN A 336 2.59 -6.57 19.72
CA GLN A 336 1.46 -6.31 20.62
C GLN A 336 0.09 -6.48 19.94
N LEU A 337 0.01 -6.38 18.61
CA LEU A 337 -1.27 -6.40 17.88
C LEU A 337 -1.48 -7.67 17.05
N THR A 338 -0.41 -8.38 16.63
CA THR A 338 -0.55 -9.67 15.93
C THR A 338 -1.31 -10.72 16.76
N PRO A 339 -1.13 -10.86 18.09
CA PRO A 339 -1.94 -11.77 18.89
C PRO A 339 -3.44 -11.43 18.93
N GLU A 340 -3.81 -10.19 18.63
CA GLU A 340 -5.20 -9.72 18.52
C GLU A 340 -5.80 -10.00 17.11
N GLY A 341 -5.03 -10.60 16.21
CA GLY A 341 -5.44 -10.92 14.84
C GLY A 341 -5.31 -9.74 13.87
N ILE A 342 -4.55 -8.70 14.21
CA ILE A 342 -4.31 -7.52 13.37
C ILE A 342 -2.98 -7.69 12.63
N ASP A 343 -3.00 -7.67 11.30
CA ASP A 343 -1.80 -7.66 10.45
C ASP A 343 -1.20 -6.24 10.42
N VAL A 344 -0.12 -6.02 11.17
CA VAL A 344 0.54 -4.71 11.25
C VAL A 344 1.62 -4.61 10.18
N ARG A 345 1.49 -3.61 9.31
CA ARG A 345 2.43 -3.37 8.20
C ARG A 345 3.18 -2.06 8.38
N LEU A 346 4.39 -2.13 8.90
CA LEU A 346 5.27 -0.97 8.98
C LEU A 346 5.81 -0.63 7.58
N ARG A 347 5.73 0.64 7.21
CA ARG A 347 6.25 1.17 5.94
C ARG A 347 7.19 2.34 6.22
N PRO A 348 8.49 2.23 5.85
CA PRO A 348 9.45 3.32 6.09
C PRO A 348 9.05 4.64 5.43
N ASP A 349 8.29 4.57 4.33
CA ASP A 349 7.80 5.75 3.62
C ASP A 349 6.83 6.59 4.45
N PHE A 350 6.15 6.01 5.44
CA PHE A 350 5.25 6.71 6.36
C PHE A 350 5.92 7.38 7.56
N GLN A 351 7.24 7.36 7.61
CA GLN A 351 8.01 8.09 8.62
C GLN A 351 8.12 9.58 8.28
#